data_afdbca9b56b84adcaeb99be327092744
#
_entry.id   afdbca9b56b84adcaeb99be327092744
#
_cell.length_a   1.000
_cell.length_b   1.000
_cell.length_c   1.000
_cell.angle_alpha   90.00
_cell.angle_beta   90.00
_cell.angle_gamma   90.00
#
_symmetry.space_group_name_H-M   'P 1'
#
loop_
_entity.id
_entity.type
_entity.pdbx_description
1 polymer ?
#
loop_
_entity_poly.entity_id
_entity_poly.type
_entity_poly.pdbx_seq_one_letter_code
_entity_poly.pdbx_strand_id
1 'polypeptide(L)'
;SRDVFYNNFFYQNASNITIYDDSRFSITLPFAKPLLPYYCTLFIPSPPHFYCEFGPNYVERYQWRIPPTTGAYVVKPDGIIRGRQVTLQRVPDWWAKDKKFTKYMYNVDQIVYNFIAEPSKAIELFRIGELDVLNITKPELWHERMEIPEVHNGYINRSTFYTIYPRPPYGVFLNTSKAPFNDLNVRRGFQHALNI
;
A
#
# COMPACT_ATOMS: atom_id res chain seq x y z
N SER A 1 -9.61 10.35 -12.73
CA SER A 1 -9.70 9.66 -11.42
C SER A 1 -11.00 10.03 -10.73
N ARG A 2 -11.64 9.07 -10.06
CA ARG A 2 -12.79 9.34 -9.18
C ARG A 2 -12.36 9.83 -7.79
N ASP A 3 -11.10 9.78 -7.50
CA ASP A 3 -10.52 10.26 -6.26
C ASP A 3 -10.35 11.77 -6.31
N VAL A 4 -11.25 12.47 -5.62
CA VAL A 4 -11.27 13.93 -5.53
C VAL A 4 -10.00 14.45 -4.83
N PHE A 5 -9.50 13.72 -3.83
CA PHE A 5 -8.28 14.11 -3.11
C PHE A 5 -7.07 14.06 -4.05
N TYR A 6 -6.93 12.98 -4.82
CA TYR A 6 -5.82 12.82 -5.76
C TYR A 6 -5.85 13.86 -6.89
N ASN A 7 -7.04 14.13 -7.43
CA ASN A 7 -7.21 15.17 -8.43
C ASN A 7 -6.84 16.56 -7.87
N ASN A 8 -7.33 16.89 -6.70
CA ASN A 8 -7.01 18.16 -6.04
C ASN A 8 -5.52 18.27 -5.73
N PHE A 9 -4.87 17.16 -5.34
CA PHE A 9 -3.43 17.14 -5.13
C PHE A 9 -2.67 17.55 -6.40
N PHE A 10 -3.00 17.00 -7.56
CA PHE A 10 -2.35 17.38 -8.82
C PHE A 10 -2.62 18.83 -9.21
N TYR A 11 -3.87 19.28 -9.16
CA TYR A 11 -4.21 20.67 -9.46
C TYR A 11 -3.54 21.69 -8.52
N GLN A 12 -3.33 21.32 -7.28
CA GLN A 12 -2.65 22.18 -6.30
C GLN A 12 -1.12 22.14 -6.40
N ASN A 13 -0.55 21.09 -6.98
CA ASN A 13 0.88 20.86 -6.97
C ASN A 13 1.55 20.90 -8.35
N ALA A 14 0.78 20.95 -9.43
CA ALA A 14 1.31 21.11 -10.78
C ALA A 14 0.47 22.10 -11.57
N SER A 15 1.04 23.22 -11.94
CA SER A 15 0.39 24.20 -12.83
C SER A 15 0.66 23.92 -14.30
N ASN A 16 1.79 23.32 -14.62
CA ASN A 16 2.15 22.96 -15.99
C ASN A 16 3.16 21.80 -16.02
N ILE A 17 3.13 21.02 -17.09
CA ILE A 17 4.14 20.02 -17.43
C ILE A 17 4.65 20.34 -18.82
N THR A 18 5.95 20.60 -18.93
CA THR A 18 6.60 20.88 -20.22
C THR A 18 7.49 19.70 -20.59
N ILE A 19 7.24 19.10 -21.76
CA ILE A 19 8.05 18.00 -22.30
C ILE A 19 9.05 18.63 -23.29
N TYR A 20 10.35 18.40 -23.07
CA TYR A 20 11.43 18.90 -23.92
C TYR A 20 11.87 17.87 -24.96
N ASP A 21 11.97 16.61 -24.53
CA ASP A 21 12.31 15.46 -25.37
C ASP A 21 11.87 14.15 -24.67
N ASP A 22 12.19 13.00 -25.26
CA ASP A 22 11.81 11.67 -24.74
C ASP A 22 12.37 11.35 -23.34
N SER A 23 13.35 12.10 -22.86
CA SER A 23 14.06 11.86 -21.61
C SER A 23 13.95 13.00 -20.59
N ARG A 24 13.47 14.17 -21.03
CA ARG A 24 13.45 15.38 -20.20
C ARG A 24 12.09 16.06 -20.22
N PHE A 25 11.62 16.33 -19.03
CA PHE A 25 10.42 17.12 -18.80
C PHE A 25 10.59 17.98 -17.55
N SER A 26 9.78 19.00 -17.40
CA SER A 26 9.69 19.78 -16.18
C SER A 26 8.26 19.87 -15.67
N ILE A 27 8.13 19.98 -14.37
CA ILE A 27 6.86 20.22 -13.70
C ILE A 27 6.94 21.60 -13.06
N THR A 28 6.04 22.49 -13.44
CA THR A 28 5.93 23.82 -12.85
C THR A 28 4.93 23.78 -11.70
N LEU A 29 5.37 24.24 -10.54
CA LEU A 29 4.51 24.34 -9.36
C LEU A 29 3.82 25.73 -9.33
N PRO A 30 2.60 25.84 -8.82
CA PRO A 30 1.87 27.13 -8.77
C PRO A 30 2.50 28.14 -7.80
N PHE A 31 3.29 27.66 -6.84
CA PHE A 31 4.01 28.48 -5.87
C PHE A 31 5.25 27.75 -5.32
N ALA A 32 6.20 28.51 -4.80
CA ALA A 32 7.41 27.92 -4.19
C ALA A 32 7.06 27.07 -2.99
N LYS A 33 7.61 25.86 -2.94
CA LYS A 33 7.40 24.92 -1.83
C LYS A 33 8.73 24.56 -1.18
N PRO A 34 8.81 24.55 0.16
CA PRO A 34 9.90 23.89 0.83
C PRO A 34 9.87 22.39 0.48
N LEU A 35 11.01 21.72 0.51
CA LEU A 35 11.14 20.28 0.21
C LEU A 35 10.73 19.91 -1.23
N LEU A 36 11.02 20.76 -2.21
CA LEU A 36 10.74 20.52 -3.62
C LEU A 36 11.12 19.11 -4.12
N PRO A 37 12.29 18.54 -3.81
CA PRO A 37 12.65 17.18 -4.21
C PRO A 37 11.64 16.13 -3.74
N TYR A 38 11.11 16.28 -2.53
CA TYR A 38 10.06 15.39 -2.01
C TYR A 38 8.78 15.46 -2.84
N TYR A 39 8.33 16.66 -3.18
CA TYR A 39 7.14 16.83 -4.03
C TYR A 39 7.32 16.20 -5.41
N CYS A 40 8.52 16.26 -5.98
CA CYS A 40 8.82 15.61 -7.26
C CYS A 40 8.68 14.08 -7.20
N THR A 41 8.94 13.46 -6.05
CA THR A 41 8.79 12.00 -5.89
C THR A 41 7.34 11.53 -5.80
N LEU A 42 6.39 12.44 -5.58
CA LEU A 42 4.96 12.13 -5.54
C LEU A 42 4.33 11.99 -6.94
N PHE A 43 5.02 12.45 -7.98
CA PHE A 43 4.59 12.25 -9.37
C PHE A 43 5.07 10.90 -9.87
N ILE A 44 4.18 9.92 -9.87
CA ILE A 44 4.48 8.56 -10.32
C ILE A 44 4.15 8.45 -11.82
N PRO A 45 5.16 8.29 -12.68
CA PRO A 45 4.92 8.11 -14.11
C PRO A 45 4.21 6.79 -14.38
N SER A 46 3.22 6.82 -15.25
CA SER A 46 2.48 5.64 -15.68
C SER A 46 2.90 5.25 -17.10
N PRO A 47 3.08 3.96 -17.41
CA PRO A 47 3.51 3.51 -18.72
C PRO A 47 2.40 3.76 -19.76
N PRO A 48 2.63 4.62 -20.77
CA PRO A 48 1.61 5.00 -21.74
C PRO A 48 1.18 3.84 -22.64
N HIS A 49 2.08 2.91 -22.94
CA HIS A 49 1.77 1.72 -23.72
C HIS A 49 0.78 0.76 -23.05
N PHE A 50 0.66 0.84 -21.72
CA PHE A 50 -0.29 0.02 -20.96
C PHE A 50 -1.59 0.79 -20.69
N TYR A 51 -1.49 2.05 -20.24
CA TYR A 51 -2.63 2.90 -19.90
C TYR A 51 -3.02 3.84 -21.05
N CYS A 52 -3.21 3.29 -22.26
CA CYS A 52 -3.46 4.07 -23.46
C CYS A 52 -4.93 4.38 -23.73
N GLU A 53 -5.87 3.67 -23.10
CA GLU A 53 -7.29 3.81 -23.39
C GLU A 53 -8.01 4.49 -22.23
N PHE A 54 -8.28 5.78 -22.40
CA PHE A 54 -9.02 6.59 -21.42
C PHE A 54 -10.53 6.52 -21.65
N GLY A 55 -11.34 6.99 -20.70
CA GLY A 55 -12.78 7.08 -20.81
C GLY A 55 -13.53 6.57 -19.58
N PRO A 56 -14.88 6.53 -19.62
CA PRO A 56 -15.72 6.19 -18.47
C PRO A 56 -15.44 4.79 -17.91
N ASN A 57 -15.06 3.84 -18.77
CA ASN A 57 -14.80 2.44 -18.38
C ASN A 57 -13.32 2.17 -18.04
N TYR A 58 -12.53 3.23 -17.82
CA TYR A 58 -11.08 3.10 -17.53
C TYR A 58 -10.81 2.17 -16.34
N VAL A 59 -11.52 2.34 -15.23
CA VAL A 59 -11.35 1.52 -14.02
C VAL A 59 -11.69 0.04 -14.29
N GLU A 60 -12.82 -0.22 -14.95
CA GLU A 60 -13.26 -1.59 -15.28
C GLU A 60 -12.25 -2.29 -16.19
N ARG A 61 -11.65 -1.56 -17.11
CA ARG A 61 -10.67 -2.08 -18.07
C ARG A 61 -9.36 -2.46 -17.43
N TYR A 62 -8.85 -1.64 -16.49
CA TYR A 62 -7.49 -1.78 -15.96
C TYR A 62 -7.42 -2.44 -14.58
N GLN A 63 -8.51 -2.47 -13.80
CA GLN A 63 -8.50 -3.02 -12.43
C GLN A 63 -8.07 -4.50 -12.33
N TRP A 64 -8.23 -5.26 -13.42
CA TRP A 64 -7.89 -6.69 -13.45
C TRP A 64 -6.70 -7.01 -14.36
N ARG A 65 -6.10 -6.03 -14.97
CA ARG A 65 -4.89 -6.20 -15.78
C ARG A 65 -3.66 -6.05 -14.89
N ILE A 66 -2.66 -6.92 -15.08
CA ILE A 66 -1.39 -6.83 -14.38
C ILE A 66 -0.57 -5.71 -15.03
N PRO A 67 -0.31 -4.59 -14.32
CA PRO A 67 0.48 -3.51 -14.89
C PRO A 67 1.95 -3.90 -14.99
N PRO A 68 2.68 -3.39 -15.99
CA PRO A 68 4.13 -3.50 -16.01
C PRO A 68 4.71 -2.79 -14.79
N THR A 69 5.79 -3.35 -14.25
CA THR A 69 6.46 -2.84 -13.05
C THR A 69 7.95 -2.69 -13.28
N THR A 70 8.56 -1.72 -12.61
CA THR A 70 10.01 -1.56 -12.51
C THR A 70 10.56 -2.16 -11.22
N GLY A 71 9.72 -2.80 -10.42
CA GLY A 71 10.07 -3.41 -9.12
C GLY A 71 10.85 -4.71 -9.26
N ALA A 72 11.37 -5.20 -8.12
CA ALA A 72 12.13 -6.45 -8.03
C ALA A 72 11.24 -7.69 -8.21
N TYR A 73 9.93 -7.55 -8.11
CA TYR A 73 8.97 -8.62 -8.25
C TYR A 73 7.92 -8.31 -9.30
N VAL A 74 7.45 -9.35 -9.97
CA VAL A 74 6.39 -9.27 -10.98
C VAL A 74 5.34 -10.35 -10.70
N VAL A 75 4.07 -10.02 -10.95
CA VAL A 75 2.98 -11.00 -10.98
C VAL A 75 2.87 -11.54 -12.39
N LYS A 76 3.02 -12.86 -12.56
CA LYS A 76 2.77 -13.52 -13.83
C LYS A 76 1.28 -13.87 -13.99
N PRO A 77 0.77 -14.05 -15.20
CA PRO A 77 -0.64 -14.39 -15.42
C PRO A 77 -1.11 -15.65 -14.67
N ASP A 78 -0.24 -16.66 -14.56
CA ASP A 78 -0.44 -17.91 -13.83
C ASP A 78 -0.27 -17.75 -12.31
N GLY A 79 0.28 -16.63 -11.85
CA GLY A 79 0.48 -16.32 -10.43
C GLY A 79 -0.79 -15.85 -9.71
N ILE A 80 -1.95 -15.74 -10.39
CA ILE A 80 -3.20 -15.30 -9.79
C ILE A 80 -4.21 -16.44 -9.75
N ILE A 81 -4.55 -16.88 -8.55
CA ILE A 81 -5.68 -17.76 -8.30
C ILE A 81 -6.77 -16.93 -7.63
N ARG A 82 -7.80 -16.57 -8.41
CA ARG A 82 -8.86 -15.65 -7.97
C ARG A 82 -9.51 -16.10 -6.66
N GLY A 83 -9.66 -15.19 -5.73
CA GLY A 83 -10.24 -15.43 -4.41
C GLY A 83 -9.36 -16.27 -3.47
N ARG A 84 -8.19 -16.72 -3.90
CA ARG A 84 -7.33 -17.60 -3.09
C ARG A 84 -5.94 -17.04 -2.86
N GLN A 85 -5.17 -16.74 -3.92
CA GLN A 85 -3.79 -16.28 -3.77
C GLN A 85 -3.28 -15.43 -4.92
N VAL A 86 -2.24 -14.65 -4.64
CA VAL A 86 -1.40 -13.98 -5.64
C VAL A 86 0.05 -14.30 -5.35
N THR A 87 0.76 -14.74 -6.38
CA THR A 87 2.20 -15.05 -6.33
C THR A 87 3.01 -14.00 -7.07
N LEU A 88 3.95 -13.40 -6.37
CA LEU A 88 4.95 -12.51 -6.93
C LEU A 88 6.24 -13.31 -7.16
N GLN A 89 6.78 -13.22 -8.37
CA GLN A 89 8.02 -13.86 -8.78
C GLN A 89 9.14 -12.83 -8.83
N ARG A 90 10.30 -13.13 -8.24
CA ARG A 90 11.48 -12.28 -8.32
C ARG A 90 11.98 -12.17 -9.77
N VAL A 91 12.41 -10.97 -10.16
CA VAL A 91 13.05 -10.68 -11.44
C VAL A 91 14.57 -10.89 -11.27
N PRO A 92 15.17 -11.94 -11.87
CA PRO A 92 16.59 -12.27 -11.64
C PRO A 92 17.54 -11.14 -12.04
N ASP A 93 17.26 -10.50 -13.17
CA ASP A 93 18.05 -9.40 -13.72
C ASP A 93 17.41 -8.03 -13.49
N TRP A 94 16.86 -7.84 -12.30
CA TRP A 94 16.28 -6.57 -11.94
C TRP A 94 17.32 -5.44 -12.02
N TRP A 95 16.97 -4.34 -12.69
CA TRP A 95 17.87 -3.21 -13.02
C TRP A 95 18.57 -2.57 -11.81
N ALA A 96 17.99 -2.68 -10.63
CA ALA A 96 18.52 -2.07 -9.41
C ALA A 96 19.15 -3.08 -8.43
N LYS A 97 19.31 -4.37 -8.82
CA LYS A 97 19.83 -5.43 -7.92
C LYS A 97 21.19 -5.12 -7.31
N ASP A 98 22.07 -4.45 -8.07
CA ASP A 98 23.44 -4.13 -7.65
C ASP A 98 23.63 -2.68 -7.17
N LYS A 99 22.54 -1.90 -7.05
CA LYS A 99 22.61 -0.54 -6.55
C LYS A 99 22.86 -0.51 -5.04
N LYS A 100 23.59 0.51 -4.56
CA LYS A 100 24.01 0.66 -3.17
C LYS A 100 22.90 0.41 -2.13
N PHE A 101 21.68 0.86 -2.41
CA PHE A 101 20.55 0.78 -1.48
C PHE A 101 19.73 -0.50 -1.58
N THR A 102 19.95 -1.33 -2.61
CA THR A 102 19.11 -2.51 -2.90
C THR A 102 19.87 -3.81 -3.00
N LYS A 103 21.22 -3.76 -3.04
CA LYS A 103 22.11 -4.91 -3.25
C LYS A 103 21.85 -6.12 -2.35
N TYR A 104 21.38 -5.90 -1.13
CA TYR A 104 21.12 -6.97 -0.15
C TYR A 104 19.64 -7.15 0.16
N MET A 105 18.76 -6.58 -0.68
CA MET A 105 17.31 -6.68 -0.54
C MET A 105 16.73 -7.65 -1.57
N TYR A 106 15.46 -8.00 -1.38
CA TYR A 106 14.69 -8.81 -2.33
C TYR A 106 15.28 -10.19 -2.59
N ASN A 107 15.68 -10.88 -1.51
CA ASN A 107 16.40 -12.17 -1.59
C ASN A 107 15.48 -13.39 -1.79
N VAL A 108 14.19 -13.25 -1.52
CA VAL A 108 13.21 -14.32 -1.64
C VAL A 108 12.80 -14.49 -3.11
N ASP A 109 12.74 -15.73 -3.60
CA ASP A 109 12.41 -16.01 -5.01
C ASP A 109 10.93 -15.81 -5.33
N GLN A 110 10.06 -16.15 -4.38
CA GLN A 110 8.62 -16.00 -4.50
C GLN A 110 8.01 -15.44 -3.23
N ILE A 111 7.01 -14.57 -3.39
CA ILE A 111 6.17 -14.08 -2.29
C ILE A 111 4.74 -14.47 -2.62
N VAL A 112 4.14 -15.32 -1.80
CA VAL A 112 2.77 -15.82 -1.98
C VAL A 112 1.85 -15.13 -0.97
N TYR A 113 0.91 -14.35 -1.46
CA TYR A 113 -0.14 -13.76 -0.63
C TYR A 113 -1.39 -14.64 -0.66
N ASN A 114 -1.70 -15.28 0.45
CA ASN A 114 -2.91 -16.08 0.63
C ASN A 114 -4.05 -15.21 1.19
N PHE A 115 -5.23 -15.29 0.58
CA PHE A 115 -6.43 -14.59 1.04
C PHE A 115 -7.23 -15.51 1.96
N ILE A 116 -7.15 -15.27 3.26
CA ILE A 116 -7.83 -16.06 4.30
C ILE A 116 -8.82 -15.10 4.99
N ALA A 117 -10.10 -15.40 4.87
CA ALA A 117 -11.16 -14.53 5.40
C ALA A 117 -11.20 -14.52 6.94
N GLU A 118 -10.94 -15.68 7.55
CA GLU A 118 -11.04 -15.87 9.00
C GLU A 118 -9.66 -15.75 9.67
N PRO A 119 -9.44 -14.74 10.56
CA PRO A 119 -8.15 -14.57 11.24
C PRO A 119 -7.73 -15.78 12.10
N SER A 120 -8.67 -16.45 12.74
CA SER A 120 -8.41 -17.67 13.51
C SER A 120 -7.87 -18.79 12.63
N LYS A 121 -8.44 -18.98 11.44
CA LYS A 121 -7.95 -19.96 10.46
C LYS A 121 -6.53 -19.61 9.96
N ALA A 122 -6.22 -18.33 9.81
CA ALA A 122 -4.87 -17.89 9.42
C ALA A 122 -3.84 -18.28 10.49
N ILE A 123 -4.18 -18.16 11.78
CA ILE A 123 -3.33 -18.61 12.89
C ILE A 123 -3.10 -20.12 12.84
N GLU A 124 -4.13 -20.90 12.58
CA GLU A 124 -4.03 -22.37 12.46
C GLU A 124 -3.08 -22.78 11.31
N LEU A 125 -3.26 -22.16 10.13
CA LEU A 125 -2.39 -22.40 8.97
C LEU A 125 -0.95 -21.99 9.25
N PHE A 126 -0.74 -20.90 9.98
CA PHE A 126 0.59 -20.47 10.40
C PHE A 126 1.24 -21.47 11.36
N ARG A 127 0.50 -22.00 12.33
CA ARG A 127 0.99 -23.01 13.30
C ARG A 127 1.44 -24.31 12.65
N ILE A 128 0.76 -24.74 11.59
CA ILE A 128 1.13 -25.97 10.85
C ILE A 128 2.17 -25.72 9.75
N GLY A 129 2.70 -24.48 9.63
CA GLY A 129 3.76 -24.14 8.69
C GLY A 129 3.31 -23.89 7.24
N GLU A 130 2.02 -23.72 7.00
CA GLU A 130 1.48 -23.34 5.67
C GLU A 130 1.67 -21.85 5.34
N LEU A 131 2.03 -21.05 6.34
CA LEU A 131 2.36 -19.63 6.21
C LEU A 131 3.68 -19.35 6.90
N ASP A 132 4.60 -18.67 6.21
CA ASP A 132 5.90 -18.26 6.75
C ASP A 132 5.81 -16.97 7.58
N VAL A 133 4.86 -16.09 7.25
CA VAL A 133 4.68 -14.80 7.91
C VAL A 133 3.19 -14.53 8.14
N LEU A 134 2.85 -14.14 9.35
CA LEU A 134 1.51 -13.72 9.72
C LEU A 134 1.54 -12.36 10.40
N ASN A 135 0.80 -11.38 9.86
CA ASN A 135 0.64 -10.06 10.48
C ASN A 135 -0.61 -10.05 11.37
N ILE A 136 -0.42 -9.87 12.67
CA ILE A 136 -1.50 -9.82 13.66
C ILE A 136 -1.72 -8.37 14.09
N THR A 137 -2.90 -7.84 13.80
CA THR A 137 -3.28 -6.46 14.13
C THR A 137 -4.21 -6.36 15.33
N LYS A 138 -4.84 -7.47 15.75
CA LYS A 138 -5.75 -7.52 16.90
C LYS A 138 -4.97 -7.87 18.17
N PRO A 139 -4.99 -7.01 19.22
CA PRO A 139 -4.29 -7.27 20.47
C PRO A 139 -4.71 -8.58 21.15
N GLU A 140 -5.99 -8.93 21.11
CA GLU A 140 -6.52 -10.19 21.65
C GLU A 140 -5.82 -11.41 21.02
N LEU A 141 -5.72 -11.45 19.70
CA LEU A 141 -5.04 -12.55 19.01
C LEU A 141 -3.55 -12.60 19.34
N TRP A 142 -2.91 -11.43 19.49
CA TRP A 142 -1.51 -11.35 19.86
C TRP A 142 -1.21 -11.86 21.27
N HIS A 143 -2.04 -11.50 22.24
CA HIS A 143 -1.81 -11.85 23.65
C HIS A 143 -2.38 -13.22 24.02
N GLU A 144 -3.54 -13.59 23.50
CA GLU A 144 -4.23 -14.81 23.93
C GLU A 144 -3.96 -16.01 23.00
N ARG A 145 -3.94 -15.78 21.69
CA ARG A 145 -3.84 -16.87 20.71
C ARG A 145 -2.41 -17.21 20.29
N MET A 146 -1.45 -16.35 20.60
CA MET A 146 -0.04 -16.57 20.28
C MET A 146 0.80 -17.02 21.47
N GLU A 147 0.20 -17.28 22.62
CA GLU A 147 0.82 -17.99 23.76
C GLU A 147 0.71 -19.50 23.53
N ILE A 148 1.49 -20.01 22.58
CA ILE A 148 1.45 -21.38 22.11
C ILE A 148 2.82 -22.06 22.24
N PRO A 149 2.87 -23.39 22.36
CA PRO A 149 4.14 -24.13 22.50
C PRO A 149 5.15 -23.83 21.42
N GLU A 150 4.72 -23.60 20.18
CA GLU A 150 5.58 -23.32 19.02
C GLU A 150 6.36 -22.00 19.20
N VAL A 151 5.77 -21.00 19.86
CA VAL A 151 6.44 -19.75 20.23
C VAL A 151 7.42 -19.99 21.37
N HIS A 152 7.02 -20.70 22.43
CA HIS A 152 7.88 -20.99 23.58
C HIS A 152 9.07 -21.85 23.21
N ASN A 153 8.91 -22.78 22.28
CA ASN A 153 9.99 -23.66 21.77
C ASN A 153 10.87 -23.00 20.71
N GLY A 154 10.57 -21.75 20.32
CA GLY A 154 11.35 -20.98 19.35
C GLY A 154 11.14 -21.35 17.87
N TYR A 155 10.14 -22.18 17.55
CA TYR A 155 9.76 -22.48 16.17
C TYR A 155 9.07 -21.30 15.49
N ILE A 156 8.36 -20.49 16.25
CA ILE A 156 7.71 -19.25 15.80
C ILE A 156 8.32 -18.07 16.53
N ASN A 157 8.85 -17.11 15.76
CA ASN A 157 9.35 -15.85 16.30
C ASN A 157 8.23 -14.80 16.31
N ARG A 158 7.95 -14.24 17.48
CA ARG A 158 6.97 -13.18 17.70
C ARG A 158 7.70 -11.85 17.88
N SER A 159 7.55 -10.95 16.90
CA SER A 159 8.25 -9.66 16.88
C SER A 159 7.30 -8.48 16.72
N THR A 160 7.55 -7.41 17.48
CA THR A 160 6.86 -6.13 17.34
C THR A 160 7.83 -5.10 16.77
N PHE A 161 7.45 -4.49 15.65
CA PHE A 161 8.26 -3.49 14.98
C PHE A 161 7.72 -2.09 15.26
N TYR A 162 8.59 -1.20 15.68
CA TYR A 162 8.28 0.21 15.89
C TYR A 162 8.89 1.04 14.77
N THR A 163 8.16 2.04 14.30
CA THR A 163 8.64 2.94 13.26
C THR A 163 8.39 4.40 13.65
N ILE A 164 9.31 5.28 13.23
CA ILE A 164 9.16 6.72 13.35
C ILE A 164 8.39 7.34 12.18
N TYR A 165 8.06 6.54 11.15
CA TYR A 165 7.26 7.04 10.03
C TYR A 165 5.86 7.44 10.51
N PRO A 166 5.37 8.63 10.13
CA PRO A 166 4.02 9.05 10.45
C PRO A 166 3.01 8.02 9.91
N ARG A 167 2.16 7.51 10.77
CA ARG A 167 1.04 6.69 10.33
C ARG A 167 -0.09 7.59 9.87
N PRO A 168 -0.86 7.18 8.86
CA PRO A 168 -2.11 7.85 8.56
C PRO A 168 -3.01 7.82 9.80
N PRO A 169 -3.79 8.87 10.04
CA PRO A 169 -4.70 8.90 11.18
C PRO A 169 -5.70 7.73 11.08
N TYR A 170 -5.79 6.95 12.14
CA TYR A 170 -6.76 5.87 12.26
C TYR A 170 -7.89 6.33 13.17
N GLY A 171 -9.13 6.28 12.67
CA GLY A 171 -10.26 6.75 13.44
C GLY A 171 -11.56 6.85 12.63
N VAL A 172 -12.56 7.41 13.25
CA VAL A 172 -13.84 7.70 12.60
C VAL A 172 -13.76 9.07 11.92
N PHE A 173 -13.86 9.10 10.60
CA PHE A 173 -13.85 10.32 9.82
C PHE A 173 -15.27 10.89 9.72
N LEU A 174 -15.47 12.11 10.23
CA LEU A 174 -16.75 12.76 10.23
C LEU A 174 -16.89 13.72 9.04
N ASN A 175 -18.01 13.64 8.32
CA ASN A 175 -18.28 14.59 7.23
C ASN A 175 -18.73 15.93 7.83
N THR A 176 -17.77 16.85 7.99
CA THR A 176 -18.02 18.17 8.58
C THR A 176 -18.80 19.13 7.70
N SER A 177 -19.07 18.77 6.46
CA SER A 177 -19.90 19.57 5.53
C SER A 177 -21.40 19.26 5.64
N LYS A 178 -21.78 18.24 6.43
CA LYS A 178 -23.18 17.81 6.57
C LYS A 178 -23.60 17.77 8.03
N ALA A 179 -24.88 18.10 8.27
CA ALA A 179 -25.50 17.89 9.57
C ALA A 179 -25.54 16.40 9.94
N PRO A 180 -25.39 16.03 11.21
CA PRO A 180 -25.20 16.91 12.36
C PRO A 180 -23.74 17.29 12.62
N PHE A 181 -22.78 16.77 11.84
CA PHE A 181 -21.35 16.92 12.10
C PHE A 181 -20.76 18.26 11.60
N ASN A 182 -21.55 19.12 10.98
CA ASN A 182 -21.17 20.50 10.71
C ASN A 182 -21.09 21.35 12.01
N ASP A 183 -21.78 20.95 13.08
CA ASP A 183 -21.69 21.58 14.41
C ASP A 183 -20.47 21.07 15.19
N LEU A 184 -19.66 21.99 15.71
CA LEU A 184 -18.47 21.68 16.50
C LEU A 184 -18.81 20.98 17.82
N ASN A 185 -19.90 21.36 18.47
CA ASN A 185 -20.31 20.80 19.77
C ASN A 185 -20.75 19.34 19.61
N VAL A 186 -21.43 19.04 18.50
CA VAL A 186 -21.80 17.65 18.19
C VAL A 186 -20.54 16.79 17.99
N ARG A 187 -19.53 17.30 17.26
CA ARG A 187 -18.27 16.56 17.09
C ARG A 187 -17.53 16.35 18.42
N ARG A 188 -17.50 17.36 19.28
CA ARG A 188 -16.91 17.24 20.64
C ARG A 188 -17.70 16.25 21.50
N GLY A 189 -19.03 16.32 21.49
CA GLY A 189 -19.88 15.35 22.20
C GLY A 189 -19.62 13.92 21.71
N PHE A 190 -19.50 13.73 20.39
CA PHE A 190 -19.16 12.42 19.82
C PHE A 190 -17.79 11.92 20.27
N GLN A 191 -16.77 12.80 20.32
CA GLN A 191 -15.44 12.46 20.81
C GLN A 191 -15.46 12.01 22.28
N HIS A 192 -16.24 12.69 23.14
CA HIS A 192 -16.38 12.32 24.54
C HIS A 192 -17.20 11.03 24.76
N ALA A 193 -18.07 10.68 23.81
CA ALA A 193 -18.85 9.45 23.88
C ALA A 193 -18.06 8.21 23.46
N LEU A 194 -16.94 8.39 22.74
CA LEU A 194 -16.04 7.29 22.38
C LEU A 194 -15.14 6.95 23.55
N ASN A 195 -15.17 5.70 23.96
CA ASN A 195 -14.20 5.15 24.90
C ASN A 195 -12.97 4.70 24.09
N ILE A 196 -11.90 5.51 24.11
CA ILE A 196 -10.64 5.25 23.41
C ILE A 196 -9.59 4.81 24.40
#